data_ed46d106a42e6332c00b25b32e96d4b8
#
_entry.id   ed46d106a42e6332c00b25b32e96d4b8
#
_cell.length_a   1.000
_cell.length_b   1.000
_cell.length_c   1.000
_cell.angle_alpha   90.00
_cell.angle_beta   90.00
_cell.angle_gamma   90.00
#
_symmetry.space_group_name_H-M   'P 1'
#
loop_
_entity.id
_entity.type
_entity.pdbx_description
1 polymer ?
#
loop_
_entity_poly.entity_id
_entity_poly.type
_entity_poly.pdbx_seq_one_letter_code
_entity_poly.pdbx_strand_id
1 'polypeptide(L)'
;MKCRIVKDVHNHIMEVAGLGPDDSFEVPGMENAENMFRFIDELGWDAVNIPAITLDDARNIPCNYLSLYAKVLGQREGKDIYALAGLQRYPKAEDNKSMAEDARYWMSLGFDGFKMICKPNVRRTLKFGFNDPVFEEFYAEAERNSWPILFHIGDPIEFWDRKLIPDWAMASGWYYGDDKDIPSMTELYTEMENVLSKFPKLNVTFAHFLFLSFNIPYAQRLFDAYPNIKLDVTPGSEMYLGFTKNYEVAKAFFENNAGRILFGTDNTSVGNKGIERSLSESREKVETMFRFFECDDEFDGFGLKLKGLKLSKHALEELYHGSFEKFFGYRRPSFVDSEKLVSAVEKKCQKLGMDMVSLQNKAILEKLVEALK
;
A
#
# COMPACT_ATOMS: atom_id res chain seq x y z
N MET A 1 -0.80 24.19 -18.24
CA MET A 1 -1.96 23.32 -18.52
C MET A 1 -1.54 21.91 -18.06
N LYS A 2 -2.27 21.30 -17.16
CA LYS A 2 -1.95 19.94 -16.66
C LYS A 2 -2.06 18.96 -17.84
N CYS A 3 -0.94 18.36 -18.25
CA CYS A 3 -0.93 17.53 -19.47
C CYS A 3 -1.46 16.10 -19.25
N ARG A 4 -1.61 15.66 -18.01
CA ARG A 4 -2.06 14.31 -17.69
C ARG A 4 -2.89 14.29 -16.41
N ILE A 5 -3.84 13.37 -16.33
CA ILE A 5 -4.57 13.01 -15.12
C ILE A 5 -3.76 11.90 -14.44
N VAL A 6 -3.47 12.04 -13.15
CA VAL A 6 -2.73 11.04 -12.38
C VAL A 6 -3.47 10.74 -11.08
N LYS A 7 -3.73 9.46 -10.84
CA LYS A 7 -4.31 8.94 -9.62
C LYS A 7 -3.37 7.88 -9.04
N ASP A 8 -2.87 8.13 -7.85
CA ASP A 8 -1.86 7.30 -7.21
C ASP A 8 -2.51 6.33 -6.21
N VAL A 9 -2.36 5.03 -6.46
CA VAL A 9 -3.03 3.99 -5.65
C VAL A 9 -2.30 3.64 -4.37
N HIS A 10 -1.04 4.08 -4.20
CA HIS A 10 -0.18 3.57 -3.14
C HIS A 10 0.66 4.66 -2.49
N ASN A 11 0.13 5.27 -1.43
CA ASN A 11 0.82 6.26 -0.60
C ASN A 11 0.58 5.96 0.87
N HIS A 12 1.52 6.26 1.73
CA HIS A 12 1.41 5.99 3.15
C HIS A 12 1.55 7.23 4.01
N ILE A 13 0.66 7.36 4.98
CA ILE A 13 0.91 8.13 6.19
C ILE A 13 1.50 7.14 7.18
N MET A 14 2.82 7.14 7.28
CA MET A 14 3.48 6.29 8.26
C MET A 14 3.54 7.02 9.59
N GLU A 15 2.99 6.38 10.59
CA GLU A 15 3.27 6.72 11.95
C GLU A 15 4.26 5.72 12.49
N VAL A 16 5.42 6.19 12.78
CA VAL A 16 6.36 5.45 13.58
C VAL A 16 6.44 6.22 14.88
N ALA A 17 5.76 5.78 15.92
CA ALA A 17 6.14 6.12 17.27
C ALA A 17 7.57 5.57 17.46
N GLY A 18 8.55 6.24 16.85
CA GLY A 18 9.95 5.85 16.90
C GLY A 18 10.51 6.30 18.22
N LEU A 19 11.15 5.38 18.91
CA LEU A 19 12.21 5.72 19.83
C LEU A 19 13.32 6.32 18.97
N GLY A 20 13.51 7.64 19.04
CA GLY A 20 14.76 8.27 18.58
C GLY A 20 15.93 7.72 19.38
N PRO A 21 17.18 7.88 18.93
CA PRO A 21 18.36 7.41 19.65
C PRO A 21 18.47 7.94 21.09
N ASP A 22 17.69 8.92 21.44
CA ASP A 22 17.70 9.65 22.72
C ASP A 22 16.38 9.57 23.50
N ASP A 23 15.48 8.61 23.19
CA ASP A 23 14.14 8.51 23.80
C ASP A 23 13.31 9.82 23.69
N SER A 24 13.71 10.76 22.84
CA SER A 24 12.97 11.98 22.61
C SER A 24 11.89 11.75 21.55
N PHE A 25 10.64 12.03 21.94
CA PHE A 25 9.48 11.87 21.10
C PHE A 25 9.13 13.17 20.39
N GLU A 26 9.42 13.26 19.11
CA GLU A 26 8.59 14.05 18.22
C GLU A 26 7.63 13.07 17.53
N VAL A 27 6.35 13.20 17.81
CA VAL A 27 5.30 12.39 17.18
C VAL A 27 4.69 13.22 16.05
N PRO A 28 5.12 13.02 14.80
CA PRO A 28 4.66 13.83 13.68
C PRO A 28 3.33 13.36 13.07
N GLY A 29 2.55 12.49 13.73
CA GLY A 29 1.39 11.83 13.17
C GLY A 29 0.39 12.70 12.44
N MET A 30 -0.02 13.81 13.06
CA MET A 30 -0.96 14.76 12.46
C MET A 30 -0.32 15.52 11.29
N GLU A 31 0.91 15.99 11.47
CA GLU A 31 1.67 16.69 10.44
C GLU A 31 1.87 15.81 9.19
N ASN A 32 2.03 14.50 9.36
CA ASN A 32 2.16 13.58 8.24
C ASN A 32 0.88 13.49 7.42
N ALA A 33 -0.30 13.49 8.05
CA ALA A 33 -1.56 13.54 7.33
C ALA A 33 -1.73 14.87 6.58
N GLU A 34 -1.33 15.98 7.18
CA GLU A 34 -1.36 17.31 6.56
C GLU A 34 -0.34 17.43 5.42
N ASN A 35 0.86 16.90 5.59
CA ASN A 35 1.88 16.85 4.55
C ASN A 35 1.45 16.09 3.30
N MET A 36 0.50 15.14 3.39
CA MET A 36 -0.03 14.46 2.22
C MET A 36 -0.68 15.43 1.22
N PHE A 37 -1.27 16.53 1.68
CA PHE A 37 -1.78 17.59 0.79
C PHE A 37 -0.69 18.25 -0.03
N ARG A 38 0.46 18.52 0.58
CA ARG A 38 1.61 19.05 -0.16
C ARG A 38 2.08 18.09 -1.25
N PHE A 39 2.10 16.79 -0.98
CA PHE A 39 2.41 15.79 -2.01
C PHE A 39 1.39 15.82 -3.15
N ILE A 40 0.09 15.87 -2.85
CA ILE A 40 -0.96 15.94 -3.86
C ILE A 40 -0.77 17.17 -4.76
N ASP A 41 -0.56 18.36 -4.16
CA ASP A 41 -0.48 19.61 -4.91
C ASP A 41 0.83 19.72 -5.68
N GLU A 42 1.97 19.40 -5.07
CA GLU A 42 3.28 19.59 -5.67
C GLU A 42 3.63 18.51 -6.71
N LEU A 43 3.11 17.28 -6.57
CA LEU A 43 3.22 16.24 -7.59
C LEU A 43 2.08 16.29 -8.61
N GLY A 44 1.07 17.12 -8.35
CA GLY A 44 -0.02 17.38 -9.27
C GLY A 44 -0.98 16.20 -9.46
N TRP A 45 -1.25 15.43 -8.42
CA TRP A 45 -2.18 14.32 -8.48
C TRP A 45 -3.65 14.76 -8.46
N ASP A 46 -4.50 14.01 -9.19
CA ASP A 46 -5.95 14.25 -9.24
C ASP A 46 -6.69 13.48 -8.14
N ALA A 47 -6.14 12.36 -7.73
CA ALA A 47 -6.59 11.60 -6.57
C ALA A 47 -5.43 10.78 -5.99
N VAL A 48 -5.54 10.47 -4.71
CA VAL A 48 -4.62 9.54 -4.04
C VAL A 48 -5.39 8.53 -3.22
N ASN A 49 -4.80 7.35 -3.07
CA ASN A 49 -5.23 6.38 -2.09
C ASN A 49 -4.15 6.27 -0.99
N ILE A 50 -4.61 6.25 0.26
CA ILE A 50 -3.78 6.17 1.44
C ILE A 50 -4.08 4.85 2.17
N PRO A 51 -3.43 3.74 1.78
CA PRO A 51 -3.54 2.48 2.50
C PRO A 51 -2.80 2.56 3.84
N ALA A 52 -3.53 2.33 4.92
CA ALA A 52 -2.95 2.34 6.25
C ALA A 52 -2.09 1.09 6.49
N ILE A 53 -0.93 1.29 7.08
CA ILE A 53 -0.04 0.20 7.50
C ILE A 53 -0.33 -0.13 8.96
N THR A 54 -1.04 -1.21 9.20
CA THR A 54 -1.22 -1.78 10.52
C THR A 54 -0.44 -3.09 10.59
N LEU A 55 0.85 -2.98 10.71
CA LEU A 55 1.67 -4.11 11.08
C LEU A 55 1.37 -4.45 12.54
N ASP A 56 1.62 -5.70 12.96
CA ASP A 56 1.40 -6.19 14.34
C ASP A 56 2.25 -5.47 15.40
N ASP A 57 2.39 -4.19 15.18
CA ASP A 57 3.16 -3.29 15.99
C ASP A 57 2.18 -2.29 16.62
N ALA A 58 2.14 -2.28 17.93
CA ALA A 58 1.33 -1.34 18.69
C ALA A 58 1.58 0.13 18.29
N ARG A 59 2.76 0.42 17.73
CA ARG A 59 3.10 1.75 17.21
C ARG A 59 2.26 2.19 16.01
N ASN A 60 1.63 1.25 15.31
CA ASN A 60 0.82 1.56 14.11
C ASN A 60 -0.69 1.71 14.39
N ILE A 61 -1.09 1.71 15.67
CA ILE A 61 -2.51 1.89 16.06
C ILE A 61 -3.13 3.16 15.46
N PRO A 62 -2.45 4.32 15.41
CA PRO A 62 -3.04 5.53 14.84
C PRO A 62 -3.23 5.50 13.31
N CYS A 63 -2.55 4.62 12.55
CA CYS A 63 -2.50 4.70 11.08
C CYS A 63 -3.87 4.71 10.41
N ASN A 64 -4.81 3.86 10.84
CA ASN A 64 -6.17 3.87 10.30
C ASN A 64 -6.87 5.22 10.55
N TYR A 65 -6.77 5.74 11.76
CA TYR A 65 -7.41 7.01 12.13
C TYR A 65 -6.80 8.20 11.40
N LEU A 66 -5.48 8.22 11.20
CA LEU A 66 -4.79 9.25 10.44
C LEU A 66 -5.15 9.22 8.94
N SER A 67 -5.32 8.02 8.35
CA SER A 67 -5.82 7.90 6.98
C SER A 67 -7.25 8.45 6.83
N LEU A 68 -8.13 8.22 7.82
CA LEU A 68 -9.46 8.83 7.83
C LEU A 68 -9.41 10.33 8.06
N TYR A 69 -8.51 10.81 8.91
CA TYR A 69 -8.31 12.25 9.11
C TYR A 69 -7.87 12.93 7.80
N ALA A 70 -6.94 12.37 7.06
CA ALA A 70 -6.56 12.89 5.75
C ALA A 70 -7.74 12.93 4.77
N LYS A 71 -8.65 11.95 4.82
CA LYS A 71 -9.90 12.00 4.03
C LYS A 71 -10.81 13.15 4.47
N VAL A 72 -10.94 13.41 5.78
CA VAL A 72 -11.73 14.57 6.28
C VAL A 72 -11.14 15.88 5.78
N LEU A 73 -9.81 16.02 5.82
CA LEU A 73 -9.14 17.18 5.24
C LEU A 73 -9.42 17.28 3.74
N GLY A 74 -9.32 16.17 3.00
CA GLY A 74 -9.66 16.11 1.57
C GLY A 74 -11.11 16.54 1.29
N GLN A 75 -12.05 16.10 2.10
CA GLN A 75 -13.46 16.51 1.99
C GLN A 75 -13.65 18.02 2.17
N ARG A 76 -12.92 18.61 3.13
CA ARG A 76 -12.95 20.07 3.39
C ARG A 76 -12.37 20.88 2.23
N GLU A 77 -11.32 20.37 1.58
CA GLU A 77 -10.59 21.01 0.50
C GLU A 77 -11.08 20.62 -0.92
N GLY A 78 -12.08 19.75 -1.00
CA GLY A 78 -12.61 19.26 -2.29
C GLY A 78 -11.66 18.36 -3.07
N LYS A 79 -10.74 17.66 -2.38
CA LYS A 79 -9.77 16.72 -2.98
C LYS A 79 -10.23 15.29 -2.82
N ASP A 80 -10.02 14.47 -3.85
CA ASP A 80 -10.36 13.05 -3.84
C ASP A 80 -9.25 12.24 -3.14
N ILE A 81 -9.46 11.99 -1.85
CA ILE A 81 -8.61 11.11 -1.03
C ILE A 81 -9.37 9.83 -0.70
N TYR A 82 -8.87 8.71 -1.22
CA TYR A 82 -9.31 7.37 -0.85
C TYR A 82 -8.45 6.85 0.29
N ALA A 83 -8.98 5.93 1.09
CA ALA A 83 -8.21 5.24 2.12
C ALA A 83 -8.60 3.77 2.19
N LEU A 84 -7.59 2.93 2.35
CA LEU A 84 -7.77 1.51 2.62
C LEU A 84 -7.38 1.21 4.06
N ALA A 85 -8.30 0.59 4.83
CA ALA A 85 -8.03 0.21 6.20
C ALA A 85 -6.96 -0.89 6.24
N GLY A 86 -5.92 -0.68 7.02
CA GLY A 86 -5.04 -1.76 7.41
C GLY A 86 -5.82 -2.68 8.34
N LEU A 87 -5.96 -3.94 7.97
CA LEU A 87 -6.48 -4.95 8.88
C LEU A 87 -5.39 -5.31 9.87
N GLN A 88 -5.71 -5.19 11.16
CA GLN A 88 -4.82 -5.69 12.19
C GLN A 88 -4.62 -7.17 11.97
N ARG A 89 -3.35 -7.60 12.11
CA ARG A 89 -3.05 -9.01 11.98
C ARG A 89 -3.65 -9.75 13.14
N TYR A 90 -4.50 -10.60 12.82
CA TYR A 90 -4.74 -11.79 13.41
C TYR A 90 -5.14 -12.00 14.68
N PRO A 91 -5.76 -13.13 14.72
CA PRO A 91 -7.16 -13.45 14.93
C PRO A 91 -7.65 -12.98 16.28
N LYS A 92 -6.85 -12.18 16.94
CA LYS A 92 -7.24 -11.38 18.11
C LYS A 92 -7.55 -9.98 17.64
N ALA A 93 -8.63 -9.85 16.83
CA ALA A 93 -9.35 -8.61 16.81
C ALA A 93 -9.61 -8.20 18.27
N GLU A 94 -9.38 -6.94 18.59
CA GLU A 94 -9.80 -6.42 19.90
C GLU A 94 -11.24 -6.89 20.14
N ASP A 95 -11.53 -7.34 21.33
CA ASP A 95 -12.85 -7.79 21.76
C ASP A 95 -13.36 -9.12 21.11
N ASN A 96 -12.49 -10.05 20.68
CA ASN A 96 -12.88 -11.34 20.07
C ASN A 96 -13.73 -11.24 18.79
N LYS A 97 -13.65 -10.15 18.06
CA LYS A 97 -14.34 -9.98 16.78
C LYS A 97 -13.65 -10.78 15.68
N SER A 98 -14.43 -11.27 14.72
CA SER A 98 -13.86 -11.82 13.49
C SER A 98 -13.23 -10.72 12.63
N MET A 99 -12.30 -11.08 11.72
CA MET A 99 -11.77 -10.11 10.75
C MET A 99 -12.85 -9.46 9.90
N ALA A 100 -13.93 -10.17 9.60
CA ALA A 100 -15.05 -9.63 8.85
C ALA A 100 -15.83 -8.58 9.67
N GLU A 101 -15.99 -8.78 10.98
CA GLU A 101 -16.60 -7.76 11.86
C GLU A 101 -15.73 -6.51 11.96
N ASP A 102 -14.40 -6.67 12.08
CA ASP A 102 -13.48 -5.54 12.09
C ASP A 102 -13.49 -4.81 10.75
N ALA A 103 -13.53 -5.54 9.64
CA ALA A 103 -13.67 -4.96 8.31
C ALA A 103 -14.96 -4.13 8.16
N ARG A 104 -16.11 -4.67 8.58
CA ARG A 104 -17.39 -3.92 8.58
C ARG A 104 -17.32 -2.65 9.42
N TYR A 105 -16.66 -2.72 10.57
CA TYR A 105 -16.46 -1.55 11.43
C TYR A 105 -15.67 -0.46 10.70
N TRP A 106 -14.51 -0.78 10.10
CA TRP A 106 -13.71 0.20 9.37
C TRP A 106 -14.43 0.77 8.15
N MET A 107 -15.11 -0.07 7.37
CA MET A 107 -15.95 0.42 6.26
C MET A 107 -17.05 1.35 6.74
N SER A 108 -17.62 1.11 7.92
CA SER A 108 -18.64 1.98 8.51
C SER A 108 -18.12 3.36 8.92
N LEU A 109 -16.82 3.52 9.09
CA LEU A 109 -16.17 4.80 9.39
C LEU A 109 -15.79 5.61 8.15
N GLY A 110 -15.93 5.02 6.94
CA GLY A 110 -15.69 5.74 5.69
C GLY A 110 -14.44 5.32 4.93
N PHE A 111 -13.88 4.14 5.19
CA PHE A 111 -12.87 3.55 4.33
C PHE A 111 -13.44 3.10 2.98
N ASP A 112 -12.58 2.95 1.99
CA ASP A 112 -12.95 2.56 0.63
C ASP A 112 -12.60 1.10 0.32
N GLY A 113 -11.88 0.43 1.21
CA GLY A 113 -11.41 -0.95 1.09
C GLY A 113 -10.33 -1.26 2.11
N PHE A 114 -9.42 -2.20 1.76
CA PHE A 114 -8.46 -2.74 2.72
C PHE A 114 -7.03 -2.81 2.20
N LYS A 115 -6.06 -2.62 3.09
CA LYS A 115 -4.66 -2.95 2.90
C LYS A 115 -4.34 -4.21 3.67
N MET A 116 -3.77 -5.19 2.97
CA MET A 116 -3.19 -6.40 3.58
C MET A 116 -1.68 -6.43 3.33
N ILE A 117 -0.92 -6.81 4.35
CA ILE A 117 0.54 -6.93 4.26
C ILE A 117 0.92 -8.30 4.78
N CYS A 118 1.32 -9.19 3.87
CA CYS A 118 1.77 -10.54 4.16
C CYS A 118 3.23 -10.71 3.75
N LYS A 119 4.09 -9.84 4.26
CA LYS A 119 5.54 -9.96 4.08
C LYS A 119 6.06 -11.25 4.71
N PRO A 120 7.14 -11.85 4.17
CA PRO A 120 7.66 -13.13 4.67
C PRO A 120 8.00 -13.12 6.17
N ASN A 121 8.61 -12.05 6.67
CA ASN A 121 8.99 -11.92 8.08
C ASN A 121 7.80 -11.98 9.06
N VAL A 122 6.59 -11.75 8.57
CA VAL A 122 5.35 -11.87 9.36
C VAL A 122 5.17 -13.29 9.87
N ARG A 123 5.68 -14.28 9.14
CA ARG A 123 5.59 -15.69 9.53
C ARG A 123 6.42 -16.04 10.76
N ARG A 124 7.37 -15.21 11.17
CA ARG A 124 8.09 -15.39 12.44
C ARG A 124 7.14 -15.33 13.63
N THR A 125 6.13 -14.47 13.54
CA THR A 125 5.09 -14.33 14.58
C THR A 125 3.82 -15.09 14.25
N LEU A 126 3.40 -15.04 12.99
CA LEU A 126 2.24 -15.80 12.52
C LEU A 126 2.67 -17.12 11.92
N LYS A 127 2.18 -18.18 12.47
CA LYS A 127 2.54 -19.54 12.05
C LYS A 127 1.60 -20.12 10.99
N PHE A 128 0.76 -19.29 10.35
CA PHE A 128 -0.18 -19.69 9.31
C PHE A 128 -0.16 -18.71 8.12
N GLY A 129 -0.61 -19.15 6.96
CA GLY A 129 -0.68 -18.39 5.74
C GLY A 129 -1.91 -17.50 5.62
N PHE A 130 -1.92 -16.61 4.64
CA PHE A 130 -3.09 -15.78 4.37
C PHE A 130 -4.21 -16.53 3.63
N ASN A 131 -3.99 -17.79 3.30
CA ASN A 131 -5.02 -18.74 2.85
C ASN A 131 -5.61 -19.57 4.01
N ASP A 132 -5.25 -19.26 5.27
CA ASP A 132 -5.81 -19.93 6.44
C ASP A 132 -7.32 -19.66 6.57
N PRO A 133 -8.11 -20.65 7.04
CA PRO A 133 -9.55 -20.49 7.24
C PRO A 133 -9.99 -19.28 8.05
N VAL A 134 -9.13 -18.74 8.91
CA VAL A 134 -9.42 -17.54 9.72
C VAL A 134 -9.75 -16.31 8.86
N PHE A 135 -9.27 -16.26 7.61
CA PHE A 135 -9.53 -15.17 6.67
C PHE A 135 -10.78 -15.37 5.79
N GLU A 136 -11.33 -16.58 5.76
CA GLU A 136 -12.36 -16.93 4.77
C GLU A 136 -13.62 -16.06 4.84
N GLU A 137 -14.09 -15.77 6.05
CA GLU A 137 -15.26 -14.90 6.23
C GLU A 137 -14.99 -13.49 5.68
N PHE A 138 -13.80 -12.95 5.94
CA PHE A 138 -13.38 -11.66 5.40
C PHE A 138 -13.32 -11.67 3.87
N TYR A 139 -12.67 -12.67 3.26
CA TYR A 139 -12.58 -12.76 1.79
C TYR A 139 -13.97 -12.92 1.15
N ALA A 140 -14.83 -13.76 1.73
CA ALA A 140 -16.18 -13.93 1.24
C ALA A 140 -16.99 -12.63 1.28
N GLU A 141 -16.80 -11.83 2.31
CA GLU A 141 -17.49 -10.56 2.45
C GLU A 141 -16.90 -9.49 1.53
N ALA A 142 -15.58 -9.43 1.40
CA ALA A 142 -14.89 -8.54 0.49
C ALA A 142 -15.29 -8.82 -0.97
N GLU A 143 -15.37 -10.09 -1.36
CA GLU A 143 -15.84 -10.50 -2.68
C GLU A 143 -17.30 -10.09 -2.92
N ARG A 144 -18.19 -10.37 -1.98
CA ARG A 144 -19.62 -10.05 -2.07
C ARG A 144 -19.87 -8.55 -2.24
N ASN A 145 -19.10 -7.74 -1.53
CA ASN A 145 -19.24 -6.28 -1.54
C ASN A 145 -18.33 -5.60 -2.56
N SER A 146 -17.51 -6.36 -3.30
CA SER A 146 -16.50 -5.86 -4.23
C SER A 146 -15.57 -4.84 -3.57
N TRP A 147 -15.19 -5.06 -2.30
CA TRP A 147 -14.27 -4.18 -1.59
C TRP A 147 -12.89 -4.25 -2.21
N PRO A 148 -12.28 -3.10 -2.56
CA PRO A 148 -10.91 -3.07 -3.04
C PRO A 148 -9.92 -3.57 -1.97
N ILE A 149 -8.99 -4.43 -2.38
CA ILE A 149 -7.90 -4.91 -1.52
C ILE A 149 -6.57 -4.58 -2.20
N LEU A 150 -5.74 -3.76 -1.57
CA LEU A 150 -4.34 -3.59 -1.96
C LEU A 150 -3.51 -4.57 -1.12
N PHE A 151 -2.92 -5.56 -1.76
CA PHE A 151 -2.30 -6.69 -1.10
C PHE A 151 -0.79 -6.74 -1.40
N HIS A 152 0.02 -6.57 -0.36
CA HIS A 152 1.46 -6.74 -0.41
C HIS A 152 1.81 -8.17 -0.01
N ILE A 153 2.28 -8.97 -0.96
CA ILE A 153 2.72 -10.35 -0.76
C ILE A 153 4.18 -10.49 -1.16
N GLY A 154 4.97 -11.03 -0.28
CA GLY A 154 6.38 -11.28 -0.54
C GLY A 154 7.29 -10.07 -0.38
N ASP A 155 8.50 -10.24 -0.86
CA ASP A 155 9.57 -9.24 -0.97
C ASP A 155 10.46 -9.63 -2.18
N PRO A 156 11.43 -8.80 -2.61
CA PRO A 156 12.34 -9.17 -3.70
C PRO A 156 13.00 -10.54 -3.50
N ILE A 157 13.06 -11.35 -4.53
CA ILE A 157 13.59 -12.73 -4.46
C ILE A 157 15.02 -12.79 -3.94
N GLU A 158 15.79 -11.73 -4.13
CA GLU A 158 17.14 -11.55 -3.61
C GLU A 158 17.22 -11.64 -2.08
N PHE A 159 16.10 -11.40 -1.37
CA PHE A 159 16.07 -11.50 0.09
C PHE A 159 16.14 -12.94 0.62
N TRP A 160 16.01 -13.93 -0.27
CA TRP A 160 16.27 -15.34 0.05
C TRP A 160 17.71 -15.80 -0.30
N ASP A 161 18.49 -14.95 -0.99
CA ASP A 161 19.89 -15.25 -1.32
C ASP A 161 20.86 -14.34 -0.58
N ARG A 162 21.70 -14.93 0.29
CA ARG A 162 22.67 -14.21 1.11
C ARG A 162 23.70 -13.40 0.30
N LYS A 163 23.90 -13.76 -0.98
CA LYS A 163 24.86 -13.07 -1.85
C LYS A 163 24.24 -11.91 -2.62
N LEU A 164 22.93 -11.92 -2.75
CA LEU A 164 22.18 -10.95 -3.55
C LEU A 164 21.43 -9.91 -2.71
N ILE A 165 21.11 -10.24 -1.46
CA ILE A 165 20.37 -9.34 -0.57
C ILE A 165 21.17 -8.04 -0.35
N PRO A 166 20.55 -6.85 -0.52
CA PRO A 166 21.18 -5.59 -0.20
C PRO A 166 21.51 -5.44 1.30
N ASP A 167 22.62 -4.77 1.62
CA ASP A 167 23.08 -4.57 3.00
C ASP A 167 22.02 -3.95 3.89
N TRP A 168 21.26 -2.98 3.38
CA TRP A 168 20.19 -2.34 4.14
C TRP A 168 19.05 -3.30 4.50
N ALA A 169 18.69 -4.23 3.60
CA ALA A 169 17.67 -5.23 3.87
C ALA A 169 18.17 -6.29 4.86
N MET A 170 19.44 -6.67 4.73
CA MET A 170 20.09 -7.54 5.72
C MET A 170 20.08 -6.91 7.12
N ALA A 171 20.48 -5.63 7.22
CA ALA A 171 20.48 -4.88 8.49
C ALA A 171 19.07 -4.72 9.09
N SER A 172 18.03 -4.68 8.24
CA SER A 172 16.62 -4.63 8.66
C SER A 172 16.04 -6.01 9.07
N GLY A 173 16.84 -7.06 9.04
CA GLY A 173 16.38 -8.43 9.38
C GLY A 173 15.49 -9.06 8.31
N TRP A 174 15.59 -8.62 7.06
CA TRP A 174 14.76 -9.09 5.94
C TRP A 174 15.46 -10.20 5.12
N TYR A 175 16.50 -10.81 5.67
CA TYR A 175 17.06 -12.04 5.10
C TYR A 175 16.21 -13.25 5.49
N TYR A 176 15.85 -14.06 4.52
CA TYR A 176 14.87 -15.15 4.66
C TYR A 176 15.45 -16.54 4.38
N GLY A 177 16.59 -16.62 3.69
CA GLY A 177 17.10 -17.87 3.14
C GLY A 177 17.42 -19.01 4.13
N ASP A 178 17.78 -18.65 5.37
CA ASP A 178 18.13 -19.62 6.42
C ASP A 178 16.98 -19.84 7.42
N ASP A 179 15.87 -19.12 7.28
CA ASP A 179 14.76 -19.16 8.24
C ASP A 179 13.68 -20.16 7.80
N LYS A 180 13.58 -21.26 8.53
CA LYS A 180 12.62 -22.35 8.23
C LYS A 180 11.15 -21.98 8.49
N ASP A 181 10.91 -20.96 9.26
CA ASP A 181 9.56 -20.46 9.56
C ASP A 181 9.03 -19.53 8.43
N ILE A 182 9.92 -19.09 7.54
CA ILE A 182 9.56 -18.20 6.45
C ILE A 182 9.32 -19.00 5.16
N PRO A 183 8.15 -18.84 4.52
CA PRO A 183 7.86 -19.51 3.27
C PRO A 183 8.74 -18.96 2.13
N SER A 184 9.03 -19.79 1.16
CA SER A 184 9.58 -19.37 -0.13
C SER A 184 8.57 -18.52 -0.91
N MET A 185 9.04 -17.78 -1.91
CA MET A 185 8.14 -17.05 -2.83
C MET A 185 7.16 -17.98 -3.53
N THR A 186 7.57 -19.21 -3.88
CA THR A 186 6.67 -20.20 -4.50
C THR A 186 5.53 -20.59 -3.56
N GLU A 187 5.81 -20.78 -2.29
CA GLU A 187 4.78 -21.08 -1.29
C GLU A 187 3.82 -19.90 -1.10
N LEU A 188 4.34 -18.67 -1.05
CA LEU A 188 3.50 -17.46 -0.99
C LEU A 188 2.58 -17.32 -2.21
N TYR A 189 3.09 -17.60 -3.42
CA TYR A 189 2.25 -17.60 -4.62
C TYR A 189 1.21 -18.72 -4.61
N THR A 190 1.56 -19.89 -4.07
CA THR A 190 0.60 -20.99 -3.89
C THR A 190 -0.54 -20.60 -2.93
N GLU A 191 -0.22 -19.96 -1.81
CA GLU A 191 -1.22 -19.44 -0.89
C GLU A 191 -2.14 -18.42 -1.56
N MET A 192 -1.55 -17.50 -2.34
CA MET A 192 -2.30 -16.51 -3.12
C MET A 192 -3.26 -17.18 -4.12
N GLU A 193 -2.76 -18.13 -4.91
CA GLU A 193 -3.58 -18.82 -5.89
C GLU A 193 -4.70 -19.65 -5.21
N ASN A 194 -4.46 -20.20 -4.02
CA ASN A 194 -5.51 -20.86 -3.23
C ASN A 194 -6.64 -19.88 -2.84
N VAL A 195 -6.28 -18.66 -2.41
CA VAL A 195 -7.27 -17.62 -2.10
C VAL A 195 -8.06 -17.23 -3.36
N LEU A 196 -7.36 -16.93 -4.47
CA LEU A 196 -7.97 -16.50 -5.71
C LEU A 196 -8.87 -17.58 -6.34
N SER A 197 -8.49 -18.86 -6.20
CA SER A 197 -9.29 -19.98 -6.69
C SER A 197 -10.59 -20.14 -5.88
N LYS A 198 -10.54 -19.87 -4.58
CA LYS A 198 -11.68 -19.95 -3.68
C LYS A 198 -12.60 -18.73 -3.79
N PHE A 199 -12.03 -17.56 -4.03
CA PHE A 199 -12.71 -16.26 -4.13
C PHE A 199 -12.36 -15.57 -5.46
N PRO A 200 -12.84 -16.10 -6.61
CA PRO A 200 -12.39 -15.66 -7.94
C PRO A 200 -12.87 -14.26 -8.33
N LYS A 201 -13.80 -13.66 -7.60
CA LYS A 201 -14.31 -12.32 -7.85
C LYS A 201 -13.73 -11.26 -6.91
N LEU A 202 -12.73 -11.60 -6.08
CA LEU A 202 -12.04 -10.62 -5.25
C LEU A 202 -11.47 -9.49 -6.11
N ASN A 203 -11.70 -8.25 -5.70
CA ASN A 203 -11.15 -7.07 -6.32
C ASN A 203 -9.80 -6.74 -5.71
N VAL A 204 -8.73 -7.37 -6.20
CA VAL A 204 -7.39 -7.29 -5.62
C VAL A 204 -6.42 -6.59 -6.54
N THR A 205 -5.64 -5.67 -5.99
CA THR A 205 -4.41 -5.14 -6.59
C THR A 205 -3.23 -5.64 -5.76
N PHE A 206 -2.28 -6.31 -6.41
CA PHE A 206 -1.04 -6.72 -5.76
C PHE A 206 0.03 -5.64 -5.91
N ALA A 207 0.64 -5.28 -4.78
CA ALA A 207 1.67 -4.26 -4.72
C ALA A 207 2.98 -4.74 -5.38
N HIS A 208 3.79 -3.76 -5.84
CA HIS A 208 5.14 -3.96 -6.38
C HIS A 208 5.20 -4.98 -7.53
N PHE A 209 4.19 -4.95 -8.42
CA PHE A 209 4.08 -5.90 -9.51
C PHE A 209 4.15 -7.38 -9.05
N LEU A 210 3.78 -7.65 -7.81
CA LEU A 210 3.91 -8.97 -7.17
C LEU A 210 5.35 -9.54 -7.25
N PHE A 211 6.37 -8.66 -7.38
CA PHE A 211 7.79 -9.00 -7.59
C PHE A 211 8.06 -9.88 -8.84
N LEU A 212 7.21 -9.78 -9.87
CA LEU A 212 7.24 -10.62 -11.09
C LEU A 212 7.88 -9.94 -12.30
N SER A 213 8.53 -8.81 -12.16
CA SER A 213 9.15 -8.08 -13.29
C SER A 213 10.21 -8.90 -14.05
N PHE A 214 10.85 -9.86 -13.38
CA PHE A 214 11.78 -10.82 -14.00
C PHE A 214 11.08 -12.08 -14.52
N ASN A 215 9.79 -12.29 -14.23
CA ASN A 215 8.99 -13.43 -14.66
C ASN A 215 7.62 -13.02 -15.20
N ILE A 216 7.61 -12.14 -16.19
CA ILE A 216 6.39 -11.63 -16.82
C ILE A 216 5.48 -12.72 -17.40
N PRO A 217 6.00 -13.84 -17.97
CA PRO A 217 5.15 -14.96 -18.38
C PRO A 217 4.30 -15.52 -17.25
N TYR A 218 4.80 -15.55 -16.03
CA TYR A 218 4.00 -15.97 -14.87
C TYR A 218 2.94 -14.93 -14.50
N ALA A 219 3.27 -13.64 -14.56
CA ALA A 219 2.29 -12.57 -14.38
C ALA A 219 1.14 -12.67 -15.42
N GLN A 220 1.48 -12.98 -16.70
CA GLN A 220 0.47 -13.19 -17.73
C GLN A 220 -0.40 -14.41 -17.44
N ARG A 221 0.18 -15.53 -17.00
CA ARG A 221 -0.57 -16.72 -16.59
C ARG A 221 -1.58 -16.40 -15.46
N LEU A 222 -1.16 -15.60 -14.48
CA LEU A 222 -2.05 -15.17 -13.40
C LEU A 222 -3.19 -14.29 -13.93
N PHE A 223 -2.90 -13.39 -14.86
CA PHE A 223 -3.90 -12.53 -15.49
C PHE A 223 -4.91 -13.32 -16.32
N ASP A 224 -4.45 -14.35 -17.02
CA ASP A 224 -5.30 -15.24 -17.81
C ASP A 224 -6.22 -16.09 -16.90
N ALA A 225 -5.68 -16.57 -15.77
CA ALA A 225 -6.41 -17.41 -14.82
C ALA A 225 -7.38 -16.61 -13.91
N TYR A 226 -7.03 -15.38 -13.56
CA TYR A 226 -7.76 -14.58 -12.58
C TYR A 226 -8.07 -13.17 -13.13
N PRO A 227 -9.22 -12.98 -13.80
CA PRO A 227 -9.54 -11.74 -14.52
C PRO A 227 -9.71 -10.51 -13.61
N ASN A 228 -9.96 -10.70 -12.32
CA ASN A 228 -10.21 -9.60 -11.38
C ASN A 228 -8.96 -9.06 -10.67
N ILE A 229 -7.82 -9.74 -10.80
CA ILE A 229 -6.59 -9.24 -10.19
C ILE A 229 -5.98 -8.08 -11.00
N LYS A 230 -5.26 -7.26 -10.30
CA LYS A 230 -4.51 -6.11 -10.83
C LYS A 230 -3.13 -6.09 -10.19
N LEU A 231 -2.20 -5.36 -10.82
CA LEU A 231 -0.86 -5.11 -10.28
C LEU A 231 -0.63 -3.60 -10.18
N ASP A 232 0.08 -3.13 -9.16
CA ASP A 232 0.59 -1.76 -9.20
C ASP A 232 2.06 -1.74 -9.61
N VAL A 233 2.52 -0.57 -10.06
CA VAL A 233 3.90 -0.34 -10.47
C VAL A 233 4.71 0.41 -9.41
N THR A 234 4.29 0.30 -8.18
CA THR A 234 4.97 0.91 -7.03
C THR A 234 6.43 0.47 -6.98
N PRO A 235 7.40 1.38 -7.07
CA PRO A 235 8.78 1.02 -7.35
C PRO A 235 9.48 0.29 -6.19
N GLY A 236 9.99 -0.93 -6.51
CA GLY A 236 11.25 -1.38 -6.01
C GLY A 236 12.29 -1.20 -7.12
N SER A 237 13.53 -0.91 -6.81
CA SER A 237 14.56 -0.65 -7.83
C SER A 237 14.73 -1.83 -8.80
N GLU A 238 14.64 -3.06 -8.29
CA GLU A 238 14.75 -4.30 -9.08
C GLU A 238 13.62 -4.46 -10.10
N MET A 239 12.44 -3.95 -9.82
CA MET A 239 11.26 -4.08 -10.69
C MET A 239 11.51 -3.42 -12.05
N TYR A 240 11.99 -2.19 -12.07
CA TYR A 240 12.27 -1.45 -13.31
C TYR A 240 13.44 -2.04 -14.08
N LEU A 241 14.45 -2.60 -13.38
CA LEU A 241 15.51 -3.38 -14.01
C LEU A 241 14.95 -4.64 -14.66
N GLY A 242 14.02 -5.34 -13.99
CA GLY A 242 13.36 -6.53 -14.53
C GLY A 242 12.63 -6.22 -15.84
N PHE A 243 11.85 -5.14 -15.89
CA PHE A 243 11.18 -4.69 -17.11
C PHE A 243 12.18 -4.30 -18.21
N THR A 244 13.26 -3.60 -17.85
CA THR A 244 14.31 -3.23 -18.81
C THR A 244 14.95 -4.45 -19.46
N LYS A 245 15.29 -5.47 -18.64
CA LYS A 245 15.91 -6.72 -19.15
C LYS A 245 14.95 -7.55 -19.99
N ASN A 246 13.66 -7.45 -19.76
CA ASN A 246 12.61 -8.17 -20.48
C ASN A 246 11.79 -7.21 -21.37
N TYR A 247 12.41 -6.20 -21.95
CA TYR A 247 11.78 -5.05 -22.58
C TYR A 247 10.59 -5.39 -23.50
N GLU A 248 10.77 -6.25 -24.49
CA GLU A 248 9.70 -6.56 -25.46
C GLU A 248 8.50 -7.26 -24.78
N VAL A 249 8.78 -8.17 -23.86
CA VAL A 249 7.74 -8.91 -23.13
C VAL A 249 7.03 -7.99 -22.13
N ALA A 250 7.79 -7.12 -21.46
CA ALA A 250 7.24 -6.13 -20.55
C ALA A 250 6.33 -5.16 -21.27
N LYS A 251 6.81 -4.56 -22.38
CA LYS A 251 5.99 -3.64 -23.18
C LYS A 251 4.71 -4.29 -23.66
N ALA A 252 4.80 -5.50 -24.23
CA ALA A 252 3.62 -6.23 -24.69
C ALA A 252 2.63 -6.54 -23.54
N PHE A 253 3.14 -6.88 -22.34
CA PHE A 253 2.33 -7.13 -21.17
C PHE A 253 1.54 -5.88 -20.75
N PHE A 254 2.19 -4.71 -20.68
CA PHE A 254 1.53 -3.45 -20.34
C PHE A 254 0.48 -3.04 -21.37
N GLU A 255 0.79 -3.17 -22.68
CA GLU A 255 -0.15 -2.83 -23.75
C GLU A 255 -1.37 -3.76 -23.76
N ASN A 256 -1.17 -5.06 -23.62
CA ASN A 256 -2.24 -6.05 -23.69
C ASN A 256 -3.11 -6.09 -22.43
N ASN A 257 -2.57 -5.65 -21.28
CA ASN A 257 -3.23 -5.68 -20.00
C ASN A 257 -3.55 -4.28 -19.45
N ALA A 258 -3.59 -3.27 -20.31
CA ALA A 258 -4.05 -1.94 -19.94
C ALA A 258 -5.41 -2.02 -19.23
N GLY A 259 -5.60 -1.24 -18.18
CA GLY A 259 -6.79 -1.28 -17.33
C GLY A 259 -6.72 -2.28 -16.16
N ARG A 260 -5.60 -3.01 -16.04
CA ARG A 260 -5.32 -3.90 -14.90
C ARG A 260 -3.97 -3.61 -14.22
N ILE A 261 -3.29 -2.56 -14.67
CA ILE A 261 -2.03 -2.11 -14.07
C ILE A 261 -2.25 -0.69 -13.56
N LEU A 262 -1.92 -0.43 -12.29
CA LEU A 262 -2.19 0.82 -11.60
C LEU A 262 -0.89 1.58 -11.32
N PHE A 263 -0.94 2.89 -11.48
CA PHE A 263 0.13 3.77 -11.02
C PHE A 263 0.12 3.87 -9.50
N GLY A 264 1.28 3.68 -8.89
CA GLY A 264 1.50 3.79 -7.46
C GLY A 264 2.93 4.17 -7.17
N THR A 265 3.17 4.97 -6.13
CA THR A 265 4.52 5.49 -5.85
C THR A 265 5.15 4.99 -4.57
N ASP A 266 4.38 4.44 -3.64
CA ASP A 266 4.83 4.14 -2.27
C ASP A 266 5.51 5.34 -1.60
N ASN A 267 4.96 6.53 -1.86
CA ASN A 267 5.44 7.72 -1.18
C ASN A 267 4.97 7.70 0.28
N THR A 268 5.84 8.13 1.14
CA THR A 268 5.51 8.37 2.54
C THR A 268 5.56 9.87 2.81
N SER A 269 4.53 10.39 3.46
CA SER A 269 4.47 11.80 3.84
C SER A 269 5.40 12.13 5.01
N VAL A 270 6.05 11.12 5.54
CA VAL A 270 7.00 11.24 6.63
C VAL A 270 8.39 11.01 6.15
N GLY A 271 9.27 11.76 6.69
CA GLY A 271 10.64 11.33 6.69
C GLY A 271 11.33 11.88 7.94
N ASN A 272 12.11 11.06 8.54
CA ASN A 272 13.20 11.52 9.45
C ASN A 272 14.10 12.55 8.79
N LYS A 273 13.85 12.82 7.51
CA LYS A 273 14.61 13.69 6.62
C LYS A 273 13.98 15.07 6.42
N GLY A 274 12.76 15.29 6.95
CA GLY A 274 11.97 16.50 6.72
C GLY A 274 11.19 16.49 5.40
N ILE A 275 10.10 17.25 5.37
CA ILE A 275 9.13 17.27 4.26
C ILE A 275 9.74 17.71 2.93
N GLU A 276 10.62 18.71 2.91
CA GLU A 276 11.23 19.23 1.68
C GLU A 276 12.09 18.19 0.97
N ARG A 277 12.86 17.42 1.74
CA ARG A 277 13.66 16.33 1.19
C ARG A 277 12.78 15.20 0.70
N SER A 278 11.74 14.82 1.45
CA SER A 278 10.78 13.79 1.05
C SER A 278 10.06 14.16 -0.24
N LEU A 279 9.66 15.43 -0.41
CA LEU A 279 9.07 15.94 -1.64
C LEU A 279 10.06 15.91 -2.82
N SER A 280 11.32 16.31 -2.59
CA SER A 280 12.35 16.28 -3.62
C SER A 280 12.62 14.85 -4.12
N GLU A 281 12.80 13.91 -3.19
CA GLU A 281 12.99 12.48 -3.51
C GLU A 281 11.75 11.90 -4.23
N SER A 282 10.54 12.32 -3.85
CA SER A 282 9.30 11.89 -4.49
C SER A 282 9.15 12.45 -5.91
N ARG A 283 9.53 13.69 -6.16
CA ARG A 283 9.55 14.26 -7.51
C ARG A 283 10.49 13.49 -8.42
N GLU A 284 11.73 13.26 -7.99
CA GLU A 284 12.70 12.49 -8.75
C GLU A 284 12.19 11.08 -9.07
N LYS A 285 11.57 10.42 -8.07
CA LYS A 285 10.93 9.10 -8.26
C LYS A 285 9.85 9.17 -9.34
N VAL A 286 8.91 10.09 -9.22
CA VAL A 286 7.77 10.23 -10.15
C VAL A 286 8.24 10.60 -11.55
N GLU A 287 9.20 11.50 -11.70
CA GLU A 287 9.79 11.86 -12.99
C GLU A 287 10.49 10.67 -13.64
N THR A 288 11.22 9.86 -12.86
CA THR A 288 11.82 8.60 -13.33
C THR A 288 10.76 7.62 -13.83
N MET A 289 9.66 7.47 -13.09
CA MET A 289 8.54 6.60 -13.49
C MET A 289 7.88 7.09 -14.78
N PHE A 290 7.59 8.37 -14.90
CA PHE A 290 7.01 8.92 -16.13
C PHE A 290 7.94 8.72 -17.33
N ARG A 291 9.23 9.02 -17.19
CA ARG A 291 10.20 8.78 -18.25
C ARG A 291 10.23 7.31 -18.66
N PHE A 292 10.20 6.41 -17.69
CA PHE A 292 10.21 4.97 -17.94
C PHE A 292 8.98 4.51 -18.76
N PHE A 293 7.80 5.01 -18.47
CA PHE A 293 6.60 4.59 -19.20
C PHE A 293 6.39 5.35 -20.53
N GLU A 294 6.82 6.61 -20.62
CA GLU A 294 6.52 7.48 -21.75
C GLU A 294 7.61 7.52 -22.84
N CYS A 295 8.88 7.27 -22.50
CA CYS A 295 10.01 7.35 -23.44
C CYS A 295 10.52 5.97 -23.85
N ASP A 296 11.37 5.92 -24.88
CA ASP A 296 12.03 4.70 -25.36
C ASP A 296 13.56 4.76 -25.29
N ASP A 297 14.09 5.76 -24.61
CA ASP A 297 15.52 5.98 -24.45
C ASP A 297 16.10 5.17 -23.28
N GLU A 298 17.41 5.05 -23.28
CA GLU A 298 18.17 4.54 -22.13
C GLU A 298 18.54 5.71 -21.21
N PHE A 299 18.38 5.53 -19.92
CA PHE A 299 18.66 6.57 -18.94
C PHE A 299 19.03 6.01 -17.57
N ASP A 300 19.60 6.88 -16.73
CA ASP A 300 19.86 6.54 -15.32
C ASP A 300 18.62 6.84 -14.49
N GLY A 301 18.12 5.84 -13.75
CA GLY A 301 16.99 5.97 -12.85
C GLY A 301 17.06 4.94 -11.73
N PHE A 302 16.65 5.28 -10.53
CA PHE A 302 16.72 4.43 -9.34
C PHE A 302 18.13 3.85 -9.07
N GLY A 303 19.19 4.56 -9.49
CA GLY A 303 20.57 4.08 -9.40
C GLY A 303 20.94 2.99 -10.43
N LEU A 304 20.11 2.78 -11.44
CA LEU A 304 20.25 1.73 -12.46
C LEU A 304 20.21 2.30 -13.87
N LYS A 305 20.74 1.56 -14.84
CA LYS A 305 20.52 1.82 -16.26
C LYS A 305 19.18 1.22 -16.67
N LEU A 306 18.24 2.07 -17.06
CA LEU A 306 16.90 1.71 -17.45
C LEU A 306 16.64 2.02 -18.91
N LYS A 307 15.70 1.29 -19.53
CA LYS A 307 15.17 1.56 -20.86
C LYS A 307 13.66 1.78 -20.77
N GLY A 308 13.22 2.92 -21.21
CA GLY A 308 11.79 3.30 -21.17
C GLY A 308 10.93 2.46 -22.12
N LEU A 309 9.71 2.16 -21.71
CA LEU A 309 8.79 1.28 -22.43
C LEU A 309 8.06 1.97 -23.60
N LYS A 310 7.93 3.30 -23.59
CA LYS A 310 7.17 4.07 -24.59
C LYS A 310 5.80 3.42 -24.85
N LEU A 311 5.00 3.42 -23.83
CA LEU A 311 3.64 2.87 -23.90
C LEU A 311 2.74 3.74 -24.78
N SER A 312 1.74 3.11 -25.39
CA SER A 312 0.71 3.82 -26.15
C SER A 312 -0.07 4.78 -25.25
N LYS A 313 -0.69 5.78 -25.89
CA LYS A 313 -1.54 6.76 -25.18
C LYS A 313 -2.62 6.05 -24.36
N HIS A 314 -3.25 5.02 -24.92
CA HIS A 314 -4.28 4.23 -24.23
C HIS A 314 -3.72 3.52 -22.98
N ALA A 315 -2.56 2.85 -23.10
CA ALA A 315 -1.96 2.18 -21.98
C ALA A 315 -1.53 3.16 -20.86
N LEU A 316 -1.03 4.34 -21.24
CA LEU A 316 -0.70 5.41 -20.28
C LEU A 316 -1.94 5.97 -19.57
N GLU A 317 -3.03 6.24 -20.28
CA GLU A 317 -4.29 6.70 -19.69
C GLU A 317 -4.84 5.67 -18.70
N GLU A 318 -4.82 4.39 -19.06
CA GLU A 318 -5.25 3.32 -18.17
C GLU A 318 -4.32 3.16 -16.95
N LEU A 319 -2.99 3.23 -17.16
CA LEU A 319 -2.01 3.17 -16.07
C LEU A 319 -2.18 4.31 -15.07
N TYR A 320 -2.28 5.56 -15.57
CA TYR A 320 -2.28 6.73 -14.71
C TYR A 320 -3.60 7.01 -14.00
N HIS A 321 -4.74 6.60 -14.56
CA HIS A 321 -6.03 6.83 -13.91
C HIS A 321 -7.13 5.78 -14.17
N GLY A 322 -7.23 5.23 -15.39
CA GLY A 322 -8.33 4.34 -15.74
C GLY A 322 -8.41 3.09 -14.86
N SER A 323 -7.28 2.44 -14.61
CA SER A 323 -7.20 1.27 -13.73
C SER A 323 -7.54 1.61 -12.27
N PHE A 324 -7.16 2.80 -11.81
CA PHE A 324 -7.54 3.29 -10.47
C PHE A 324 -9.06 3.43 -10.35
N GLU A 325 -9.71 4.03 -11.35
CA GLU A 325 -11.17 4.20 -11.36
C GLU A 325 -11.89 2.85 -11.34
N LYS A 326 -11.41 1.87 -12.11
CA LYS A 326 -11.92 0.49 -12.11
C LYS A 326 -11.74 -0.19 -10.76
N PHE A 327 -10.59 0.01 -10.11
CA PHE A 327 -10.30 -0.57 -8.81
C PHE A 327 -11.27 -0.07 -7.74
N PHE A 328 -11.60 1.22 -7.75
CA PHE A 328 -12.58 1.81 -6.85
C PHE A 328 -14.03 1.78 -7.39
N GLY A 329 -14.28 1.06 -8.50
CA GLY A 329 -15.63 0.87 -9.07
C GLY A 329 -16.27 2.18 -9.54
N TYR A 330 -15.46 3.13 -10.05
CA TYR A 330 -15.88 4.46 -10.53
C TYR A 330 -16.62 5.30 -9.46
N ARG A 331 -16.41 5.00 -8.19
CA ARG A 331 -17.03 5.72 -7.07
C ARG A 331 -16.13 6.84 -6.59
N ARG A 332 -16.73 7.88 -6.06
CA ARG A 332 -16.02 8.92 -5.27
C ARG A 332 -15.56 8.31 -3.95
N PRO A 333 -14.56 8.92 -3.28
CA PRO A 333 -14.18 8.49 -1.94
C PRO A 333 -15.39 8.46 -1.00
N SER A 334 -15.48 7.42 -0.17
CA SER A 334 -16.51 7.31 0.86
C SER A 334 -16.46 8.50 1.81
N PHE A 335 -17.63 8.99 2.21
CA PHE A 335 -17.71 10.10 3.16
C PHE A 335 -17.29 9.65 4.57
N VAL A 336 -16.48 10.47 5.23
CA VAL A 336 -16.11 10.30 6.64
C VAL A 336 -16.92 11.29 7.47
N ASP A 337 -17.74 10.77 8.38
CA ASP A 337 -18.45 11.55 9.37
C ASP A 337 -17.49 11.89 10.52
N SER A 338 -17.17 13.18 10.69
CA SER A 338 -16.20 13.64 11.69
C SER A 338 -16.66 13.35 13.12
N GLU A 339 -17.95 13.45 13.45
CA GLU A 339 -18.46 13.17 14.80
C GLU A 339 -18.35 11.70 15.13
N LYS A 340 -18.68 10.84 14.17
CA LYS A 340 -18.53 9.39 14.30
C LYS A 340 -17.06 8.99 14.43
N LEU A 341 -16.16 9.63 13.69
CA LEU A 341 -14.73 9.42 13.79
C LEU A 341 -14.20 9.84 15.15
N VAL A 342 -14.57 11.02 15.65
CA VAL A 342 -14.22 11.50 17.01
C VAL A 342 -14.65 10.46 18.05
N SER A 343 -15.91 10.02 18.01
CA SER A 343 -16.42 9.01 18.95
C SER A 343 -15.62 7.69 18.89
N ALA A 344 -15.23 7.26 17.70
CA ALA A 344 -14.41 6.06 17.52
C ALA A 344 -13.01 6.22 18.12
N VAL A 345 -12.38 7.37 17.90
CA VAL A 345 -11.05 7.70 18.44
C VAL A 345 -11.07 7.80 19.96
N GLU A 346 -12.06 8.50 20.53
CA GLU A 346 -12.22 8.62 21.99
C GLU A 346 -12.39 7.24 22.65
N LYS A 347 -13.19 6.35 22.06
CA LYS A 347 -13.34 4.96 22.53
C LYS A 347 -12.03 4.19 22.45
N LYS A 348 -11.22 4.40 21.41
CA LYS A 348 -9.90 3.78 21.29
C LYS A 348 -8.95 4.29 22.37
N CYS A 349 -8.88 5.60 22.61
CA CYS A 349 -8.07 6.19 23.68
C CYS A 349 -8.38 5.60 25.06
N GLN A 350 -9.65 5.32 25.37
CA GLN A 350 -10.06 4.70 26.63
C GLN A 350 -9.58 3.27 26.81
N LYS A 351 -9.29 2.56 25.71
CA LYS A 351 -8.83 1.16 25.73
C LYS A 351 -7.32 1.01 25.74
N LEU A 352 -6.57 2.08 25.46
CA LEU A 352 -5.11 2.06 25.44
C LEU A 352 -4.53 1.93 26.85
N GLY A 353 -3.46 1.15 26.97
CA GLY A 353 -2.74 0.93 28.21
C GLY A 353 -1.97 2.15 28.71
N MET A 354 -1.21 1.94 29.78
CA MET A 354 -0.36 2.96 30.41
C MET A 354 1.13 2.77 30.09
N ASP A 355 1.47 1.82 29.22
CA ASP A 355 2.83 1.69 28.73
C ASP A 355 3.20 2.86 27.77
N MET A 356 4.48 3.06 27.57
CA MET A 356 4.99 4.21 26.81
C MET A 356 4.40 4.29 25.39
N VAL A 357 4.32 3.17 24.67
CA VAL A 357 3.79 3.13 23.30
C VAL A 357 2.29 3.45 23.28
N SER A 358 1.54 2.94 24.25
CA SER A 358 0.11 3.25 24.39
C SER A 358 -0.13 4.72 24.69
N LEU A 359 0.67 5.32 25.57
CA LEU A 359 0.58 6.76 25.88
C LEU A 359 0.88 7.66 24.69
N GLN A 360 1.85 7.25 23.84
CA GLN A 360 2.17 7.97 22.62
C GLN A 360 1.04 7.91 21.60
N ASN A 361 0.52 6.70 21.35
CA ASN A 361 -0.63 6.52 20.49
C ASN A 361 -1.81 7.37 20.96
N LYS A 362 -2.03 7.39 22.28
CA LYS A 362 -3.09 8.21 22.88
C LYS A 362 -2.88 9.69 22.61
N ALA A 363 -1.65 10.20 22.77
CA ALA A 363 -1.35 11.62 22.51
C ALA A 363 -1.61 12.01 21.04
N ILE A 364 -1.29 11.14 20.07
CA ILE A 364 -1.63 11.35 18.65
C ILE A 364 -3.15 11.41 18.46
N LEU A 365 -3.85 10.43 19.01
CA LEU A 365 -5.29 10.30 18.84
C LEU A 365 -6.06 11.45 19.53
N GLU A 366 -5.59 11.95 20.66
CA GLU A 366 -6.16 13.12 21.35
C GLU A 366 -5.99 14.40 20.51
N LYS A 367 -4.81 14.62 19.89
CA LYS A 367 -4.60 15.72 18.95
C LYS A 367 -5.53 15.60 17.73
N LEU A 368 -5.74 14.38 17.22
CA LEU A 368 -6.68 14.15 16.13
C LEU A 368 -8.11 14.53 16.50
N VAL A 369 -8.56 14.20 17.71
CA VAL A 369 -9.87 14.62 18.22
C VAL A 369 -9.98 16.15 18.28
N GLU A 370 -8.93 16.84 18.76
CA GLU A 370 -8.89 18.32 18.81
C GLU A 370 -9.00 18.93 17.41
N ALA A 371 -8.30 18.38 16.42
CA ALA A 371 -8.31 18.88 15.04
C ALA A 371 -9.61 18.58 14.27
N LEU A 372 -10.40 17.61 14.73
CA LEU A 372 -11.69 17.26 14.12
C LEU A 372 -12.86 18.08 14.70
N LYS A 373 -12.75 18.53 15.93
CA LYS A 373 -13.74 19.41 16.62
C LYS A 373 -13.61 20.86 16.17
#